data_a1991f467a17abc26665c2b04a4fc55a
#
_entry.id   a1991f467a17abc26665c2b04a4fc55a
#
_cell.length_a   1.000
_cell.length_b   1.000
_cell.length_c   1.000
_cell.angle_alpha   90.00
_cell.angle_beta   90.00
_cell.angle_gamma   90.00
#
_symmetry.space_group_name_H-M   'P 1'
#
loop_
_entity.id
_entity.type
_entity.pdbx_description
1 polymer ?
#
loop_
_entity_poly.entity_id
_entity_poly.type
_entity_poly.pdbx_seq_one_letter_code
_entity_poly.pdbx_strand_id
1 'polypeptide(L)'
;MSTQPEISDSGAPVGALLFLRCGKDADFAEIHSSLLAQDGVTASIPVFGEWNILLRLAAKDRENLQRFIEERIRSCKGVESFQAHYCEETWPVSGAAADGEHKAAACALLDVDTGGFTALVARFRAMAGVSEIIASDGGKKIILFLRGNSSREIRNVFGDEVRPLAGVLRIKLFNTMN
;
A
#
# COMPACT_ATOMS: atom_id res chain seq x y z
N MET A 1 10.17 -4.93 48.68
CA MET A 1 9.42 -4.05 47.79
C MET A 1 10.19 -4.06 46.46
N SER A 2 9.81 -4.93 45.55
CA SER A 2 10.42 -5.03 44.21
C SER A 2 9.59 -4.23 43.22
N THR A 3 10.13 -3.13 42.79
CA THR A 3 9.57 -2.29 41.74
C THR A 3 9.88 -2.99 40.41
N GLN A 4 8.91 -3.59 39.76
CA GLN A 4 9.04 -4.03 38.38
C GLN A 4 9.15 -2.78 37.48
N PRO A 5 10.05 -2.74 36.51
CA PRO A 5 10.07 -1.68 35.53
C PRO A 5 8.81 -1.82 34.65
N GLU A 6 8.02 -0.77 34.59
CA GLU A 6 6.96 -0.62 33.57
C GLU A 6 7.63 -0.69 32.20
N ILE A 7 7.35 -1.76 31.46
CA ILE A 7 7.66 -1.84 30.05
C ILE A 7 6.74 -0.82 29.37
N SER A 8 7.28 0.35 29.04
CA SER A 8 6.61 1.29 28.18
C SER A 8 6.48 0.64 26.79
N ASP A 9 5.31 0.13 26.49
CA ASP A 9 4.92 -0.37 25.19
C ASP A 9 4.75 0.82 24.22
N SER A 10 5.87 1.43 23.83
CA SER A 10 5.94 2.38 22.75
C SER A 10 6.09 1.61 21.44
N GLY A 11 5.14 0.75 21.16
CA GLY A 11 5.06 0.06 19.89
C GLY A 11 4.98 1.09 18.76
N ALA A 12 5.86 0.96 17.76
CA ALA A 12 5.74 1.74 16.53
C ALA A 12 4.33 1.53 15.94
N PRO A 13 3.70 2.60 15.42
CA PRO A 13 2.37 2.48 14.82
C PRO A 13 2.36 1.41 13.73
N VAL A 14 1.36 0.57 13.74
CA VAL A 14 1.16 -0.46 12.72
C VAL A 14 0.32 0.10 11.58
N GLY A 15 0.61 -0.30 10.36
CA GLY A 15 -0.09 0.14 9.17
C GLY A 15 -0.76 -1.00 8.40
N ALA A 16 -1.73 -0.65 7.57
CA ALA A 16 -2.28 -1.52 6.55
C ALA A 16 -2.60 -0.75 5.28
N LEU A 17 -2.53 -1.45 4.16
CA LEU A 17 -3.08 -1.02 2.88
C LEU A 17 -4.31 -1.86 2.58
N LEU A 18 -5.41 -1.20 2.26
CA LEU A 18 -6.64 -1.83 1.86
C LEU A 18 -6.99 -1.46 0.43
N PHE A 19 -7.20 -2.47 -0.41
CA PHE A 19 -7.78 -2.30 -1.72
C PHE A 19 -9.28 -2.49 -1.61
N LEU A 20 -10.05 -1.45 -1.92
CA LEU A 20 -11.50 -1.44 -1.79
C LEU A 20 -12.17 -1.49 -3.16
N ARG A 21 -13.23 -2.29 -3.26
CA ARG A 21 -14.16 -2.28 -4.40
C ARG A 21 -15.46 -1.63 -3.97
N CYS A 22 -15.90 -0.64 -4.75
CA CYS A 22 -17.16 0.04 -4.55
C CYS A 22 -18.24 -0.57 -5.47
N GLY A 23 -19.49 -0.55 -5.01
CA GLY A 23 -20.65 -0.97 -5.78
C GLY A 23 -20.87 -0.10 -7.01
N LYS A 24 -21.56 -0.66 -8.02
CA LYS A 24 -21.84 0.05 -9.29
C LYS A 24 -22.63 1.33 -9.09
N ASP A 25 -23.55 1.33 -8.13
CA ASP A 25 -24.46 2.45 -7.84
C ASP A 25 -23.98 3.30 -6.67
N ALA A 26 -22.75 3.06 -6.21
CA ALA A 26 -22.18 3.77 -5.07
C ALA A 26 -21.65 5.14 -5.52
N ASP A 27 -21.95 6.17 -4.73
CA ASP A 27 -21.31 7.48 -4.91
C ASP A 27 -19.84 7.40 -4.47
N PHE A 28 -18.96 7.27 -5.45
CA PHE A 28 -17.54 7.15 -5.25
C PHE A 28 -16.95 8.35 -4.49
N ALA A 29 -17.39 9.57 -4.82
CA ALA A 29 -16.87 10.79 -4.19
C ALA A 29 -17.29 10.86 -2.71
N GLU A 30 -18.52 10.46 -2.38
CA GLU A 30 -19.01 10.38 -1.01
C GLU A 30 -18.22 9.33 -0.20
N ILE A 31 -18.02 8.12 -0.75
CA ILE A 31 -17.25 7.07 -0.09
C ILE A 31 -15.81 7.53 0.16
N HIS A 32 -15.15 8.06 -0.86
CA HIS A 32 -13.77 8.53 -0.76
C HIS A 32 -13.62 9.60 0.33
N SER A 33 -14.52 10.60 0.34
CA SER A 33 -14.50 11.68 1.33
C SER A 33 -14.81 11.18 2.74
N SER A 34 -15.79 10.28 2.86
CA SER A 34 -16.17 9.67 4.15
C SER A 34 -15.04 8.83 4.75
N LEU A 35 -14.33 8.06 3.92
CA LEU A 35 -13.19 7.28 4.37
C LEU A 35 -12.02 8.16 4.79
N LEU A 36 -11.72 9.20 4.00
CA LEU A 36 -10.63 10.12 4.31
C LEU A 36 -10.85 10.90 5.63
N ALA A 37 -12.11 11.11 6.01
CA ALA A 37 -12.45 11.78 7.26
C ALA A 37 -12.36 10.89 8.51
N GLN A 38 -12.08 9.58 8.37
CA GLN A 38 -11.98 8.67 9.51
C GLN A 38 -10.62 8.80 10.21
N ASP A 39 -10.63 8.85 11.53
CA ASP A 39 -9.41 8.75 12.33
C ASP A 39 -8.71 7.42 12.05
N GLY A 40 -7.41 7.45 11.79
CA GLY A 40 -6.62 6.27 11.41
C GLY A 40 -6.46 6.07 9.90
N VAL A 41 -7.21 6.80 9.06
CA VAL A 41 -6.96 6.85 7.62
C VAL A 41 -5.92 7.93 7.33
N THR A 42 -4.78 7.51 6.80
CA THR A 42 -3.67 8.42 6.49
C THR A 42 -3.64 8.82 5.01
N ALA A 43 -4.24 8.03 4.14
CA ALA A 43 -4.46 8.37 2.74
C ALA A 43 -5.60 7.56 2.14
N SER A 44 -6.30 8.17 1.19
CA SER A 44 -7.31 7.52 0.34
C SER A 44 -6.99 7.90 -1.11
N ILE A 45 -6.61 6.91 -1.90
CA ILE A 45 -6.08 7.10 -3.25
C ILE A 45 -7.02 6.38 -4.23
N PRO A 46 -7.70 7.11 -5.12
CA PRO A 46 -8.45 6.50 -6.20
C PRO A 46 -7.54 5.72 -7.13
N VAL A 47 -7.95 4.50 -7.50
CA VAL A 47 -7.21 3.64 -8.43
C VAL A 47 -8.10 3.11 -9.54
N PHE A 48 -7.49 2.79 -10.67
CA PHE A 48 -8.18 2.17 -11.80
C PHE A 48 -7.97 0.66 -11.83
N GLY A 49 -9.01 -0.09 -12.15
CA GLY A 49 -8.96 -1.52 -12.39
C GLY A 49 -9.95 -2.32 -11.57
N GLU A 50 -9.50 -3.43 -11.04
CA GLU A 50 -10.32 -4.34 -10.22
C GLU A 50 -10.79 -3.69 -8.91
N TRP A 51 -10.01 -2.79 -8.39
CA TRP A 51 -10.25 -2.01 -7.18
C TRP A 51 -10.49 -0.54 -7.53
N ASN A 52 -11.17 0.19 -6.66
CA ASN A 52 -11.53 1.59 -6.88
C ASN A 52 -10.78 2.55 -5.95
N ILE A 53 -10.45 2.10 -4.75
CA ILE A 53 -9.74 2.90 -3.75
C ILE A 53 -8.61 2.06 -3.14
N LEU A 54 -7.44 2.66 -3.01
CA LEU A 54 -6.37 2.21 -2.14
C LEU A 54 -6.37 3.09 -0.89
N LEU A 55 -6.67 2.47 0.26
CA LEU A 55 -6.73 3.13 1.54
C LEU A 55 -5.49 2.79 2.35
N ARG A 56 -4.84 3.81 2.91
CA ARG A 56 -3.73 3.62 3.86
C ARG A 56 -4.23 3.88 5.26
N LEU A 57 -4.00 2.93 6.16
CA LEU A 57 -4.38 3.00 7.55
C LEU A 57 -3.15 2.99 8.46
N ALA A 58 -3.28 3.66 9.60
CA ALA A 58 -2.34 3.55 10.71
C ALA A 58 -3.12 3.48 12.03
N ALA A 59 -2.63 2.65 12.95
CA ALA A 59 -3.19 2.52 14.28
C ALA A 59 -2.07 2.30 15.31
N LYS A 60 -2.40 2.48 16.59
CA LYS A 60 -1.45 2.27 17.69
C LYS A 60 -0.91 0.84 17.72
N ASP A 61 -1.77 -0.13 17.43
CA ASP A 61 -1.46 -1.56 17.45
C ASP A 61 -2.32 -2.33 16.46
N ARG A 62 -2.02 -3.62 16.29
CA ARG A 62 -2.72 -4.50 15.35
C ARG A 62 -4.18 -4.74 15.72
N GLU A 63 -4.51 -4.80 17.00
CA GLU A 63 -5.88 -5.01 17.46
C GLU A 63 -6.77 -3.82 17.10
N ASN A 64 -6.31 -2.60 17.37
CA ASN A 64 -6.99 -1.38 16.98
C ASN A 64 -7.17 -1.27 15.46
N LEU A 65 -6.14 -1.65 14.70
CA LEU A 65 -6.20 -1.65 13.25
C LEU A 65 -7.25 -2.66 12.73
N GLN A 66 -7.25 -3.87 13.27
CA GLN A 66 -8.21 -4.91 12.90
C GLN A 66 -9.65 -4.50 13.29
N ARG A 67 -9.85 -3.95 14.47
CA ARG A 67 -11.15 -3.43 14.91
C ARG A 67 -11.64 -2.33 13.98
N PHE A 68 -10.78 -1.39 13.60
CA PHE A 68 -11.12 -0.33 12.66
C PHE A 68 -11.59 -0.91 11.31
N ILE A 69 -10.87 -1.88 10.77
CA ILE A 69 -11.24 -2.54 9.49
C ILE A 69 -12.63 -3.20 9.62
N GLU A 70 -12.87 -3.95 10.67
CA GLU A 70 -14.13 -4.65 10.87
C GLU A 70 -15.32 -3.70 11.12
N GLU A 71 -15.14 -2.69 11.96
CA GLU A 71 -16.23 -1.80 12.37
C GLU A 71 -16.49 -0.66 11.41
N ARG A 72 -15.46 -0.14 10.73
CA ARG A 72 -15.56 1.06 9.90
C ARG A 72 -15.53 0.76 8.40
N ILE A 73 -14.62 -0.10 7.97
CA ILE A 73 -14.48 -0.38 6.54
C ILE A 73 -15.55 -1.37 6.08
N ARG A 74 -15.74 -2.47 6.80
CA ARG A 74 -16.74 -3.49 6.46
C ARG A 74 -18.18 -2.94 6.48
N SER A 75 -18.47 -2.01 7.37
CA SER A 75 -19.80 -1.38 7.49
C SER A 75 -19.96 -0.14 6.58
N CYS A 76 -18.93 0.28 5.87
CA CYS A 76 -19.01 1.46 5.00
C CYS A 76 -19.97 1.20 3.83
N LYS A 77 -21.06 1.98 3.80
CA LYS A 77 -22.06 1.87 2.75
C LYS A 77 -21.42 2.13 1.38
N GLY A 78 -21.67 1.23 0.44
CA GLY A 78 -21.14 1.32 -0.93
C GLY A 78 -19.80 0.59 -1.12
N VAL A 79 -19.14 0.11 -0.07
CA VAL A 79 -18.00 -0.81 -0.18
C VAL A 79 -18.54 -2.23 -0.32
N GLU A 80 -18.26 -2.90 -1.44
CA GLU A 80 -18.69 -4.29 -1.69
C GLU A 80 -17.71 -5.31 -1.12
N SER A 81 -16.42 -5.04 -1.28
CA SER A 81 -15.36 -5.93 -0.82
C SER A 81 -14.06 -5.17 -0.60
N PHE A 82 -13.19 -5.76 0.18
CA PHE A 82 -11.84 -5.24 0.37
C PHE A 82 -10.82 -6.37 0.54
N GLN A 83 -9.56 -6.05 0.24
CA GLN A 83 -8.40 -6.87 0.52
C GLN A 83 -7.43 -6.06 1.39
N ALA A 84 -7.09 -6.58 2.56
CA ALA A 84 -6.18 -5.93 3.50
C ALA A 84 -4.78 -6.55 3.43
N HIS A 85 -3.76 -5.70 3.43
CA HIS A 85 -2.36 -6.05 3.53
C HIS A 85 -1.75 -5.31 4.70
N TYR A 86 -1.41 -6.03 5.76
CA TYR A 86 -0.73 -5.46 6.93
C TYR A 86 0.72 -5.14 6.58
N CYS A 87 1.15 -3.91 6.87
CA CYS A 87 2.51 -3.47 6.64
C CYS A 87 3.42 -4.06 7.72
N GLU A 88 4.34 -4.93 7.32
CA GLU A 88 5.32 -5.55 8.23
C GLU A 88 6.60 -4.73 8.26
N GLU A 89 7.08 -4.34 7.08
CA GLU A 89 8.23 -3.47 6.91
C GLU A 89 7.94 -2.45 5.79
N THR A 90 8.46 -1.24 5.96
CA THR A 90 8.30 -0.15 4.99
C THR A 90 9.63 0.54 4.76
N TRP A 91 10.03 0.66 3.50
CA TRP A 91 11.22 1.36 3.08
C TRP A 91 10.85 2.53 2.18
N PRO A 92 10.96 3.77 2.68
CA PRO A 92 10.93 4.93 1.80
C PRO A 92 12.18 4.91 0.92
N VAL A 93 12.02 5.14 -0.39
CA VAL A 93 13.14 5.19 -1.34
C VAL A 93 13.50 6.65 -1.56
N SER A 94 14.64 7.05 -0.99
CA SER A 94 15.19 8.40 -1.16
C SER A 94 15.71 8.57 -2.59
N GLY A 95 15.24 9.62 -3.29
CA GLY A 95 15.68 9.92 -4.66
C GLY A 95 14.60 9.79 -5.72
N ALA A 96 13.42 9.26 -5.42
CA ALA A 96 12.23 9.58 -6.18
C ALA A 96 11.96 11.07 -5.91
N ALA A 97 12.40 11.92 -6.85
CA ALA A 97 12.50 13.37 -6.69
C ALA A 97 11.32 13.94 -5.92
N ALA A 98 11.62 14.49 -4.74
CA ALA A 98 10.64 15.13 -3.88
C ALA A 98 10.00 16.36 -4.54
N ASP A 99 10.61 16.86 -5.63
CA ASP A 99 10.36 18.20 -6.17
C ASP A 99 10.01 18.23 -7.67
N GLY A 100 9.75 17.08 -8.31
CA GLY A 100 9.26 17.07 -9.69
C GLY A 100 7.73 16.86 -9.72
N GLU A 101 7.00 17.62 -10.52
CA GLU A 101 5.61 17.34 -10.87
C GLU A 101 5.52 15.97 -11.58
N HIS A 102 5.46 14.89 -10.80
CA HIS A 102 5.17 13.58 -11.37
C HIS A 102 3.73 13.58 -11.89
N LYS A 103 3.58 13.38 -13.19
CA LYS A 103 2.28 13.41 -13.89
C LYS A 103 1.54 12.08 -13.77
N ALA A 104 2.20 11.04 -13.29
CA ALA A 104 1.62 9.72 -13.12
C ALA A 104 2.15 9.03 -11.87
N ALA A 105 1.28 8.29 -11.21
CA ALA A 105 1.65 7.41 -10.13
C ALA A 105 0.92 6.07 -10.26
N ALA A 106 1.49 5.03 -9.66
CA ALA A 106 0.90 3.70 -9.62
C ALA A 106 1.29 2.96 -8.35
N CYS A 107 0.44 2.00 -7.99
CA CYS A 107 0.72 1.01 -6.96
C CYS A 107 0.78 -0.37 -7.62
N ALA A 108 1.78 -1.17 -7.28
CA ALA A 108 1.85 -2.55 -7.71
C ALA A 108 1.87 -3.50 -6.53
N LEU A 109 1.04 -4.53 -6.60
CA LEU A 109 1.04 -5.66 -5.69
C LEU A 109 1.76 -6.83 -6.37
N LEU A 110 2.84 -7.29 -5.75
CA LEU A 110 3.65 -8.40 -6.23
C LEU A 110 3.51 -9.59 -5.29
N ASP A 111 3.24 -10.77 -5.86
CA ASP A 111 3.49 -12.02 -5.16
C ASP A 111 4.94 -12.42 -5.43
N VAL A 112 5.70 -12.73 -4.39
CA VAL A 112 7.13 -13.00 -4.49
C VAL A 112 7.52 -14.29 -3.79
N ASP A 113 8.62 -14.89 -4.26
CA ASP A 113 9.28 -15.99 -3.55
C ASP A 113 10.09 -15.43 -2.37
N THR A 114 9.85 -15.97 -1.20
CA THR A 114 10.52 -15.53 0.04
C THR A 114 12.02 -15.80 0.03
N GLY A 115 12.51 -16.79 -0.71
CA GLY A 115 13.95 -17.08 -0.85
C GLY A 115 14.74 -15.95 -1.51
N GLY A 116 14.09 -15.15 -2.37
CA GLY A 116 14.69 -14.01 -3.06
C GLY A 116 14.33 -12.64 -2.47
N PHE A 117 13.57 -12.59 -1.38
CA PHE A 117 12.96 -11.36 -0.86
C PHE A 117 13.95 -10.21 -0.64
N THR A 118 15.03 -10.46 0.09
CA THR A 118 16.04 -9.42 0.39
C THR A 118 16.70 -8.86 -0.87
N ALA A 119 17.00 -9.73 -1.84
CA ALA A 119 17.58 -9.32 -3.11
C ALA A 119 16.58 -8.48 -3.94
N LEU A 120 15.30 -8.85 -3.93
CA LEU A 120 14.24 -8.10 -4.59
C LEU A 120 14.08 -6.70 -3.97
N VAL A 121 14.02 -6.60 -2.64
CA VAL A 121 13.93 -5.30 -1.94
C VAL A 121 15.13 -4.42 -2.30
N ALA A 122 16.34 -4.97 -2.26
CA ALA A 122 17.56 -4.22 -2.64
C ALA A 122 17.48 -3.74 -4.10
N ARG A 123 16.99 -4.57 -5.01
CA ARG A 123 16.82 -4.22 -6.42
C ARG A 123 15.77 -3.10 -6.60
N PHE A 124 14.62 -3.20 -5.95
CA PHE A 124 13.57 -2.18 -6.03
C PHE A 124 14.02 -0.84 -5.43
N ARG A 125 14.82 -0.85 -4.37
CA ARG A 125 15.41 0.39 -3.81
C ARG A 125 16.34 1.11 -4.76
N ALA A 126 16.94 0.41 -5.70
CA ALA A 126 17.82 0.98 -6.73
C ALA A 126 17.09 1.39 -8.01
N MET A 127 15.80 1.07 -8.14
CA MET A 127 15.02 1.39 -9.35
C MET A 127 14.58 2.85 -9.37
N ALA A 128 14.76 3.49 -10.51
CA ALA A 128 14.21 4.82 -10.74
C ALA A 128 12.66 4.77 -10.69
N GLY A 129 12.06 5.79 -10.09
CA GLY A 129 10.60 5.92 -9.98
C GLY A 129 9.95 5.14 -8.83
N VAL A 130 10.63 4.19 -8.20
CA VAL A 130 10.13 3.57 -6.95
C VAL A 130 10.25 4.58 -5.83
N SER A 131 9.14 4.91 -5.19
CA SER A 131 9.09 5.88 -4.09
C SER A 131 8.93 5.24 -2.72
N GLU A 132 8.35 4.05 -2.67
CA GLU A 132 8.14 3.33 -1.41
C GLU A 132 7.98 1.83 -1.68
N ILE A 133 8.48 1.02 -0.76
CA ILE A 133 8.38 -0.44 -0.77
C ILE A 133 7.77 -0.87 0.54
N ILE A 134 6.76 -1.72 0.51
CA ILE A 134 6.10 -2.26 1.69
C ILE A 134 6.09 -3.78 1.59
N ALA A 135 6.56 -4.45 2.65
CA ALA A 135 6.42 -5.89 2.80
C ALA A 135 5.14 -6.25 3.56
N SER A 136 4.53 -7.34 3.18
CA SER A 136 3.33 -7.89 3.79
C SER A 136 3.31 -9.41 3.66
N ASP A 137 2.48 -10.06 4.47
CA ASP A 137 2.19 -11.49 4.37
C ASP A 137 3.42 -12.39 4.60
N GLY A 138 4.26 -12.06 5.58
CA GLY A 138 5.48 -12.81 5.89
C GLY A 138 6.52 -12.73 4.76
N GLY A 139 6.60 -11.59 4.07
CA GLY A 139 7.49 -11.39 2.94
C GLY A 139 7.08 -12.09 1.65
N LYS A 140 5.85 -12.63 1.58
CA LYS A 140 5.29 -13.23 0.35
C LYS A 140 4.71 -12.19 -0.60
N LYS A 141 4.49 -10.98 -0.10
CA LYS A 141 3.98 -9.87 -0.89
C LYS A 141 4.85 -8.64 -0.74
N ILE A 142 5.07 -7.96 -1.85
CA ILE A 142 5.69 -6.65 -1.90
C ILE A 142 4.71 -5.69 -2.58
N ILE A 143 4.51 -4.53 -1.97
CA ILE A 143 3.74 -3.45 -2.55
C ILE A 143 4.70 -2.33 -2.90
N LEU A 144 4.71 -1.93 -4.17
CA LEU A 144 5.56 -0.85 -4.68
C LEU A 144 4.69 0.36 -5.00
N PHE A 145 5.11 1.53 -4.54
CA PHE A 145 4.59 2.78 -5.03
C PHE A 145 5.58 3.38 -6.04
N LEU A 146 5.07 3.77 -7.19
CA LEU A 146 5.86 4.32 -8.28
C LEU A 146 5.35 5.67 -8.70
N ARG A 147 6.28 6.49 -9.16
CA ARG A 147 6.04 7.80 -9.75
C ARG A 147 6.78 7.89 -11.08
N GLY A 148 6.22 8.60 -12.03
CA GLY A 148 6.83 8.80 -13.33
C GLY A 148 6.19 9.98 -14.07
N ASN A 149 6.77 10.35 -15.20
CA ASN A 149 6.26 11.44 -16.03
C ASN A 149 5.04 11.04 -16.85
N SER A 150 4.79 9.73 -16.98
CA SER A 150 3.64 9.19 -17.68
C SER A 150 3.32 7.76 -17.23
N SER A 151 2.06 7.35 -17.42
CA SER A 151 1.65 5.95 -17.21
C SER A 151 2.37 4.97 -18.15
N ARG A 152 2.85 5.43 -19.30
CA ARG A 152 3.65 4.62 -20.24
C ARG A 152 5.03 4.32 -19.64
N GLU A 153 5.70 5.32 -19.06
CA GLU A 153 6.98 5.16 -18.39
C GLU A 153 6.89 4.12 -17.27
N ILE A 154 5.87 4.26 -16.41
CA ILE A 154 5.62 3.30 -15.32
C ILE A 154 5.40 1.88 -15.87
N ARG A 155 4.60 1.71 -16.92
CA ARG A 155 4.38 0.39 -17.54
C ARG A 155 5.65 -0.22 -18.13
N ASN A 156 6.53 0.60 -18.71
CA ASN A 156 7.81 0.14 -19.23
C ASN A 156 8.71 -0.37 -18.10
N VAL A 157 8.83 0.37 -16.99
CA VAL A 157 9.57 -0.08 -15.80
C VAL A 157 9.05 -1.45 -15.33
N PHE A 158 7.74 -1.64 -15.29
CA PHE A 158 7.18 -2.94 -14.91
C PHE A 158 7.47 -4.04 -15.91
N GLY A 159 7.31 -3.78 -17.19
CA GLY A 159 7.52 -4.77 -18.25
C GLY A 159 8.97 -5.18 -18.38
N ASP A 160 9.85 -4.21 -18.37
CA ASP A 160 11.26 -4.38 -18.73
C ASP A 160 12.17 -4.65 -17.51
N GLU A 161 11.82 -4.11 -16.34
CA GLU A 161 12.68 -4.20 -15.16
C GLU A 161 12.09 -5.08 -14.04
N VAL A 162 10.80 -4.98 -13.74
CA VAL A 162 10.19 -5.71 -12.60
C VAL A 162 9.81 -7.14 -12.98
N ARG A 163 9.09 -7.30 -14.08
CA ARG A 163 8.57 -8.61 -14.51
C ARG A 163 9.64 -9.68 -14.74
N PRO A 164 10.83 -9.36 -15.30
CA PRO A 164 11.87 -10.37 -15.53
C PRO A 164 12.64 -10.76 -14.26
N LEU A 165 12.41 -10.09 -13.11
CA LEU A 165 13.17 -10.39 -11.90
C LEU A 165 12.87 -11.78 -11.36
N ALA A 166 13.92 -12.54 -11.11
CA ALA A 166 13.82 -13.83 -10.44
C ALA A 166 13.17 -13.62 -9.04
N GLY A 167 12.21 -14.49 -8.73
CA GLY A 167 11.44 -14.39 -7.47
C GLY A 167 10.15 -13.57 -7.55
N VAL A 168 9.88 -12.84 -8.63
CA VAL A 168 8.58 -12.22 -8.89
C VAL A 168 7.67 -13.25 -9.55
N LEU A 169 6.60 -13.65 -8.85
CA LEU A 169 5.66 -14.70 -9.29
C LEU A 169 4.44 -14.15 -10.01
N ARG A 170 3.93 -13.01 -9.53
CA ARG A 170 2.74 -12.34 -10.07
C ARG A 170 2.83 -10.84 -9.83
N ILE A 171 2.26 -10.06 -10.74
CA ILE A 171 2.16 -8.60 -10.63
C ILE A 171 0.73 -8.18 -10.92
N LYS A 172 0.17 -7.35 -10.03
CA LYS A 172 -1.03 -6.55 -10.29
C LYS A 172 -0.65 -5.08 -10.21
N LEU A 173 -0.89 -4.33 -11.27
CA LEU A 173 -0.58 -2.90 -11.37
C LEU A 173 -1.88 -2.10 -11.35
N PHE A 174 -1.93 -1.07 -10.51
CA PHE A 174 -3.03 -0.15 -10.36
C PHE A 174 -2.54 1.27 -10.61
N ASN A 175 -3.05 1.92 -11.65
CA ASN A 175 -2.77 3.34 -11.87
C ASN A 175 -3.60 4.16 -10.88
N THR A 176 -2.98 5.17 -10.29
CA THR A 176 -3.68 6.12 -9.42
C THR A 176 -4.26 7.26 -10.23
N MET A 177 -5.37 7.82 -9.77
CA MET A 177 -5.86 9.12 -10.24
C MET A 177 -5.11 10.21 -9.49
N ASN A 178 -4.55 11.15 -10.22
CA ASN A 178 -4.00 12.39 -9.64
C ASN A 178 -5.12 13.41 -9.50
#